data_20fac521b8e74103dd2b5ed43e2eb0df
#
_entry.id   20fac521b8e74103dd2b5ed43e2eb0df
#
_cell.length_a   1.000
_cell.length_b   1.000
_cell.length_c   1.000
_cell.angle_alpha   90.00
_cell.angle_beta   90.00
_cell.angle_gamma   90.00
#
_symmetry.space_group_name_H-M   'P 1'
#
loop_
_entity.id
_entity.type
_entity.pdbx_description
1 polymer ?
#
loop_
_entity_poly.entity_id
_entity_poly.type
_entity_poly.pdbx_seq_one_letter_code
_entity_poly.pdbx_strand_id
1 'polypeptide(L)'
;MLKAYESSKELKRNAKLLTVLSECGAPAAGIIKTLNGKNHVEADGKYWFMTEKLPGSNRTDIRKPGTAYKMGETIARLHGILRKCEKKITFWDNSLLDEMEGWIKQTLEENAWKTVSEQEYLSVTNQLGSRYDSLPKQLIHRDVHFGNFLFLNGEFSGYIDFDLSQRNIRIFDLGYFLAGLLARESGMKLEEDEWLRIACDVISGYESVDELRREEKAALIFVMESIEILFAAYFIRTEDRICAEDAADIFHKLRDWEERIEKCLP
;
A
#
# COMPACT_ATOMS: atom_id res chain seq x y z
N MET A 1 -10.95 19.16 -3.13
CA MET A 1 -9.60 19.00 -3.72
C MET A 1 -9.77 18.78 -5.21
N LEU A 2 -8.94 19.41 -6.07
CA LEU A 2 -8.99 19.26 -7.52
C LEU A 2 -7.88 18.31 -7.96
N LYS A 3 -8.20 17.28 -8.78
CA LYS A 3 -7.24 16.34 -9.39
C LYS A 3 -7.35 16.38 -10.92
N ALA A 4 -6.19 16.26 -11.58
CA ALA A 4 -6.06 16.20 -13.03
C ALA A 4 -5.55 14.82 -13.46
N TYR A 5 -6.05 14.31 -14.59
CA TYR A 5 -5.63 13.05 -15.21
C TYR A 5 -5.32 13.31 -16.69
N GLU A 6 -4.29 12.65 -17.18
CA GLU A 6 -3.98 12.64 -18.63
C GLU A 6 -4.93 11.71 -19.40
N SER A 7 -5.51 10.72 -18.70
CA SER A 7 -6.38 9.70 -19.28
C SER A 7 -7.81 9.79 -18.77
N SER A 8 -8.78 9.92 -19.69
CA SER A 8 -10.22 9.79 -19.39
C SER A 8 -10.56 8.43 -18.76
N LYS A 9 -9.82 7.36 -19.11
CA LYS A 9 -10.03 6.01 -18.58
C LYS A 9 -9.67 5.96 -17.09
N GLU A 10 -8.53 6.53 -16.71
CA GLU A 10 -8.08 6.58 -15.31
C GLU A 10 -9.03 7.42 -14.46
N LEU A 11 -9.39 8.63 -14.93
CA LEU A 11 -10.35 9.46 -14.23
C LEU A 11 -11.69 8.74 -14.01
N LYS A 12 -12.25 8.11 -15.04
CA LYS A 12 -13.53 7.41 -14.93
C LYS A 12 -13.46 6.24 -13.96
N ARG A 13 -12.33 5.51 -13.94
CA ARG A 13 -12.07 4.43 -13.01
C ARG A 13 -12.08 4.93 -11.57
N ASN A 14 -11.30 5.98 -11.28
CA ASN A 14 -11.17 6.54 -9.94
C ASN A 14 -12.46 7.19 -9.47
N ALA A 15 -13.14 7.93 -10.35
CA ALA A 15 -14.46 8.49 -10.06
C ALA A 15 -15.50 7.41 -9.73
N LYS A 16 -15.48 6.28 -10.45
CA LYS A 16 -16.37 5.15 -10.17
C LYS A 16 -16.04 4.51 -8.81
N LEU A 17 -14.75 4.32 -8.50
CA LEU A 17 -14.33 3.78 -7.21
C LEU A 17 -14.77 4.68 -6.06
N LEU A 18 -14.51 5.99 -6.12
CA LEU A 18 -14.93 6.94 -5.08
C LEU A 18 -16.45 6.93 -4.86
N THR A 19 -17.23 6.82 -5.94
CA THR A 19 -18.69 6.70 -5.84
C THR A 19 -19.09 5.44 -5.08
N VAL A 20 -18.50 4.30 -5.40
CA VAL A 20 -18.82 3.02 -4.75
C VAL A 20 -18.31 2.97 -3.31
N LEU A 21 -17.16 3.58 -3.02
CA LEU A 21 -16.64 3.74 -1.65
C LEU A 21 -17.67 4.49 -0.78
N SER A 22 -18.20 5.61 -1.27
CA SER A 22 -19.24 6.37 -0.58
C SER A 22 -20.51 5.52 -0.33
N GLU A 23 -20.96 4.76 -1.34
CA GLU A 23 -22.11 3.87 -1.22
C GLU A 23 -21.87 2.70 -0.23
N CYS A 24 -20.60 2.29 -0.04
CA CYS A 24 -20.21 1.27 0.91
C CYS A 24 -19.94 1.84 2.32
N GLY A 25 -20.16 3.13 2.52
CA GLY A 25 -19.97 3.81 3.81
C GLY A 25 -18.51 4.06 4.18
N ALA A 26 -17.61 4.11 3.18
CA ALA A 26 -16.22 4.48 3.42
C ALA A 26 -16.13 5.95 3.85
N PRO A 27 -15.35 6.29 4.86
CA PRO A 27 -14.98 7.67 5.15
C PRO A 27 -13.95 8.16 4.10
N ALA A 28 -14.39 8.30 2.86
CA ALA A 28 -13.60 8.76 1.72
C ALA A 28 -14.26 9.99 1.09
N ALA A 29 -13.47 10.83 0.42
CA ALA A 29 -13.94 12.08 -0.15
C ALA A 29 -14.96 11.85 -1.29
N GLY A 30 -16.16 12.39 -1.15
CA GLY A 30 -17.18 12.37 -2.19
C GLY A 30 -16.81 13.24 -3.39
N ILE A 31 -17.31 12.88 -4.59
CA ILE A 31 -17.11 13.67 -5.80
C ILE A 31 -18.10 14.83 -5.81
N ILE A 32 -17.60 16.04 -6.01
CA ILE A 32 -18.41 17.26 -6.24
C ILE A 32 -18.80 17.29 -7.71
N LYS A 33 -20.09 17.21 -7.98
CA LYS A 33 -20.62 17.27 -9.35
C LYS A 33 -20.51 18.68 -9.94
N THR A 34 -20.30 18.75 -11.24
CA THR A 34 -20.40 20.00 -12.00
C THR A 34 -21.83 20.54 -11.98
N LEU A 35 -22.02 21.81 -12.39
CA LEU A 35 -23.34 22.42 -12.53
C LEU A 35 -24.29 21.63 -13.45
N ASN A 36 -23.72 20.88 -14.42
CA ASN A 36 -24.47 20.02 -15.34
C ASN A 36 -24.62 18.57 -14.84
N GLY A 37 -24.31 18.31 -13.57
CA GLY A 37 -24.45 16.99 -12.94
C GLY A 37 -23.38 15.96 -13.32
N LYS A 38 -22.32 16.33 -14.07
CA LYS A 38 -21.23 15.45 -14.43
C LYS A 38 -20.22 15.31 -13.29
N ASN A 39 -19.51 14.19 -13.24
CA ASN A 39 -18.46 13.94 -12.25
C ASN A 39 -17.10 14.56 -12.62
N HIS A 40 -16.94 15.11 -13.83
CA HIS A 40 -15.67 15.64 -14.33
C HIS A 40 -15.90 16.69 -15.43
N VAL A 41 -14.85 17.44 -15.72
CA VAL A 41 -14.72 18.33 -16.88
C VAL A 41 -13.48 17.98 -17.67
N GLU A 42 -13.49 18.31 -18.97
CA GLU A 42 -12.30 18.28 -19.82
C GLU A 42 -11.92 19.74 -20.12
N ALA A 43 -10.66 20.07 -19.82
CA ALA A 43 -10.09 21.39 -20.04
C ALA A 43 -8.56 21.26 -20.21
N ASP A 44 -7.99 22.07 -21.12
CA ASP A 44 -6.55 22.14 -21.41
C ASP A 44 -5.90 20.77 -21.71
N GLY A 45 -6.65 19.89 -22.42
CA GLY A 45 -6.19 18.54 -22.79
C GLY A 45 -6.13 17.55 -21.63
N LYS A 46 -6.64 17.92 -20.46
CA LYS A 46 -6.69 17.07 -19.26
C LYS A 46 -8.12 16.84 -18.79
N TYR A 47 -8.28 15.81 -17.99
CA TYR A 47 -9.55 15.46 -17.35
C TYR A 47 -9.49 15.77 -15.86
N TRP A 48 -10.45 16.55 -15.36
CA TRP A 48 -10.47 17.09 -14.00
C TRP A 48 -11.70 16.63 -13.25
N PHE A 49 -11.53 16.20 -12.02
CA PHE A 49 -12.64 16.12 -11.07
C PHE A 49 -12.30 16.81 -9.75
N MET A 50 -13.34 17.17 -9.01
CA MET A 50 -13.22 17.78 -7.69
C MET A 50 -13.84 16.87 -6.65
N THR A 51 -13.16 16.73 -5.50
CA THR A 51 -13.68 16.03 -4.34
C THR A 51 -13.87 16.98 -3.16
N GLU A 52 -14.72 16.57 -2.24
CA GLU A 52 -14.80 17.19 -0.93
C GLU A 52 -13.44 17.17 -0.24
N LYS A 53 -13.22 18.11 0.67
CA LYS A 53 -12.09 18.07 1.58
C LYS A 53 -12.54 17.39 2.87
N LEU A 54 -11.97 16.24 3.16
CA LEU A 54 -12.22 15.57 4.43
C LEU A 54 -11.59 16.36 5.60
N PRO A 55 -12.22 16.34 6.78
CA PRO A 55 -11.66 16.94 7.98
C PRO A 55 -10.46 16.11 8.50
N GLY A 56 -9.49 16.80 9.10
CA GLY A 56 -8.32 16.18 9.69
C GLY A 56 -7.03 16.47 8.94
N SER A 57 -5.97 15.84 9.39
CA SER A 57 -4.62 15.89 8.80
C SER A 57 -3.97 14.51 8.88
N ASN A 58 -2.95 14.29 8.05
CA ASN A 58 -2.15 13.07 8.03
C ASN A 58 -1.06 13.01 9.11
N ARG A 59 -1.03 13.98 10.04
CA ARG A 59 -0.04 14.04 11.12
C ARG A 59 -0.45 13.12 12.26
N THR A 60 0.31 12.07 12.46
CA THR A 60 0.21 11.20 13.61
C THR A 60 1.60 10.67 13.99
N ASP A 61 1.72 10.13 15.18
CA ASP A 61 2.97 9.53 15.67
C ASP A 61 2.69 8.09 16.07
N ILE A 62 3.28 7.16 15.32
CA ILE A 62 3.13 5.72 15.52
C ILE A 62 3.64 5.25 16.89
N ARG A 63 4.55 6.01 17.50
CA ARG A 63 5.14 5.71 18.80
C ARG A 63 4.19 5.96 19.97
N LYS A 64 3.14 6.76 19.76
CA LYS A 64 2.13 6.99 20.80
C LYS A 64 1.42 5.68 21.15
N PRO A 65 1.20 5.40 22.45
CA PRO A 65 0.52 4.18 22.88
C PRO A 65 -0.80 3.97 22.16
N GLY A 66 -0.99 2.77 21.64
CA GLY A 66 -2.19 2.34 20.93
C GLY A 66 -2.33 2.85 19.48
N THR A 67 -1.46 3.75 18.98
CA THR A 67 -1.55 4.23 17.61
C THR A 67 -1.26 3.11 16.61
N ALA A 68 -0.23 2.31 16.83
CA ALA A 68 0.11 1.18 15.98
C ALA A 68 -1.04 0.18 15.89
N TYR A 69 -1.64 -0.19 17.01
CA TYR A 69 -2.80 -1.06 17.07
C TYR A 69 -4.00 -0.48 16.29
N LYS A 70 -4.33 0.81 16.51
CA LYS A 70 -5.40 1.51 15.77
C LYS A 70 -5.15 1.57 14.27
N MET A 71 -3.88 1.66 13.84
CA MET A 71 -3.54 1.61 12.42
C MET A 71 -3.86 0.25 11.81
N GLY A 72 -3.52 -0.84 12.51
CA GLY A 72 -3.90 -2.18 12.10
C GLY A 72 -5.42 -2.35 11.94
N GLU A 73 -6.21 -1.94 12.96
CA GLU A 73 -7.68 -1.91 12.88
C GLU A 73 -8.17 -1.11 11.67
N THR A 74 -7.54 0.05 11.40
CA THR A 74 -7.94 0.95 10.31
C THR A 74 -7.70 0.31 8.95
N ILE A 75 -6.56 -0.36 8.74
CA ILE A 75 -6.24 -1.09 7.50
C ILE A 75 -7.22 -2.26 7.32
N ALA A 76 -7.51 -3.03 8.37
CA ALA A 76 -8.45 -4.14 8.30
C ALA A 76 -9.88 -3.67 7.96
N ARG A 77 -10.33 -2.55 8.53
CA ARG A 77 -11.64 -1.93 8.20
C ARG A 77 -11.67 -1.46 6.74
N LEU A 78 -10.58 -0.87 6.24
CA LEU A 78 -10.45 -0.50 4.83
C LEU A 78 -10.62 -1.73 3.94
N HIS A 79 -9.93 -2.83 4.23
CA HIS A 79 -10.05 -4.09 3.49
C HIS A 79 -11.49 -4.64 3.50
N GLY A 80 -12.18 -4.56 4.64
CA GLY A 80 -13.60 -4.93 4.73
C GLY A 80 -14.50 -4.07 3.84
N ILE A 81 -14.22 -2.78 3.71
CA ILE A 81 -14.94 -1.86 2.81
C ILE A 81 -14.62 -2.17 1.35
N LEU A 82 -13.34 -2.30 0.99
CA LEU A 82 -12.90 -2.60 -0.38
C LEU A 82 -13.47 -3.92 -0.90
N ARG A 83 -13.57 -4.95 -0.04
CA ARG A 83 -14.23 -6.23 -0.33
C ARG A 83 -15.74 -6.08 -0.63
N LYS A 84 -16.41 -5.11 0.00
CA LYS A 84 -17.81 -4.76 -0.35
C LYS A 84 -17.88 -4.03 -1.68
N CYS A 85 -16.94 -3.14 -1.96
CA CYS A 85 -16.85 -2.39 -3.22
C CYS A 85 -16.61 -3.33 -4.40
N GLU A 86 -15.75 -4.35 -4.26
CA GLU A 86 -15.45 -5.34 -5.28
C GLU A 86 -16.70 -6.08 -5.79
N LYS A 87 -17.72 -6.26 -4.95
CA LYS A 87 -19.01 -6.85 -5.36
C LYS A 87 -19.84 -5.94 -6.26
N LYS A 88 -19.56 -4.65 -6.30
CA LYS A 88 -20.30 -3.63 -7.08
C LYS A 88 -19.58 -3.18 -8.34
N ILE A 89 -18.27 -3.36 -8.41
CA ILE A 89 -17.44 -2.93 -9.53
C ILE A 89 -16.44 -4.01 -9.90
N THR A 90 -16.17 -4.15 -11.20
CA THR A 90 -15.02 -4.91 -11.69
C THR A 90 -13.81 -3.98 -11.68
N PHE A 91 -12.73 -4.44 -11.07
CA PHE A 91 -11.46 -3.75 -11.05
C PHE A 91 -10.41 -4.59 -11.75
N TRP A 92 -9.31 -3.99 -12.25
CA TRP A 92 -8.29 -4.79 -12.90
C TRP A 92 -7.53 -5.61 -11.88
N ASP A 93 -7.19 -6.82 -12.27
CA ASP A 93 -6.24 -7.65 -11.55
C ASP A 93 -4.82 -7.16 -11.83
N ASN A 94 -4.01 -7.16 -10.80
CA ASN A 94 -2.58 -7.07 -10.91
C ASN A 94 -1.94 -8.10 -9.96
N SER A 95 -0.74 -8.53 -10.29
CA SER A 95 -0.03 -9.54 -9.53
C SER A 95 1.35 -9.00 -9.16
N LEU A 96 1.63 -8.94 -7.86
CA LEU A 96 2.98 -8.59 -7.41
C LEU A 96 4.01 -9.57 -7.97
N LEU A 97 3.66 -10.87 -8.08
CA LEU A 97 4.56 -11.88 -8.64
C LEU A 97 4.82 -11.63 -10.12
N ASP A 98 3.79 -11.31 -10.92
CA ASP A 98 3.97 -10.98 -12.35
C ASP A 98 4.80 -9.70 -12.52
N GLU A 99 4.64 -8.71 -11.64
CA GLU A 99 5.48 -7.51 -11.64
C GLU A 99 6.94 -7.87 -11.32
N MET A 100 7.16 -8.73 -10.32
CA MET A 100 8.50 -9.23 -9.98
C MET A 100 9.15 -9.95 -11.17
N GLU A 101 8.47 -10.91 -11.76
CA GLU A 101 8.99 -11.73 -12.88
C GLU A 101 9.09 -10.95 -14.20
N GLY A 102 8.35 -9.85 -14.32
CA GLY A 102 8.30 -9.00 -15.51
C GLY A 102 9.24 -7.80 -15.43
N TRP A 103 8.63 -6.61 -15.32
CA TRP A 103 9.34 -5.34 -15.45
C TRP A 103 10.39 -5.08 -14.35
N ILE A 104 10.17 -5.62 -13.14
CA ILE A 104 11.11 -5.46 -12.02
C ILE A 104 12.40 -6.22 -12.34
N LYS A 105 12.29 -7.50 -12.71
CA LYS A 105 13.43 -8.31 -13.12
C LYS A 105 14.22 -7.65 -14.24
N GLN A 106 13.53 -7.26 -15.31
CA GLN A 106 14.18 -6.59 -16.44
C GLN A 106 14.95 -5.35 -16.01
N THR A 107 14.37 -4.53 -15.12
CA THR A 107 15.03 -3.31 -14.64
C THR A 107 16.29 -3.60 -13.83
N LEU A 108 16.26 -4.62 -12.97
CA LEU A 108 17.43 -5.02 -12.19
C LEU A 108 18.53 -5.61 -13.07
N GLU A 109 18.17 -6.41 -14.07
CA GLU A 109 19.10 -6.93 -15.09
C GLU A 109 19.77 -5.80 -15.86
N GLU A 110 19.00 -4.83 -16.37
CA GLU A 110 19.52 -3.64 -17.07
C GLU A 110 20.44 -2.79 -16.18
N ASN A 111 20.17 -2.76 -14.86
CA ASN A 111 21.01 -2.12 -13.85
C ASN A 111 22.22 -2.99 -13.41
N ALA A 112 22.43 -4.15 -14.03
CA ALA A 112 23.48 -5.12 -13.70
C ALA A 112 23.46 -5.53 -12.21
N TRP A 113 22.26 -5.68 -11.61
CA TRP A 113 22.03 -6.15 -10.24
C TRP A 113 22.78 -5.36 -9.15
N LYS A 114 23.02 -4.07 -9.37
CA LYS A 114 23.84 -3.23 -8.47
C LYS A 114 23.16 -2.90 -7.15
N THR A 115 21.83 -2.88 -7.12
CA THR A 115 21.04 -2.44 -5.98
C THR A 115 20.58 -3.63 -5.11
N VAL A 116 20.11 -4.67 -5.77
CA VAL A 116 19.76 -5.97 -5.19
C VAL A 116 20.41 -7.04 -6.05
N SER A 117 21.12 -7.98 -5.46
CA SER A 117 21.78 -9.04 -6.23
C SER A 117 20.79 -10.01 -6.86
N GLU A 118 21.19 -10.66 -7.96
CA GLU A 118 20.37 -11.67 -8.63
C GLU A 118 19.98 -12.82 -7.67
N GLN A 119 20.90 -13.23 -6.81
CA GLN A 119 20.68 -14.31 -5.84
C GLN A 119 19.61 -13.93 -4.81
N GLU A 120 19.65 -12.70 -4.29
CA GLU A 120 18.65 -12.18 -3.36
C GLU A 120 17.29 -12.08 -4.01
N TYR A 121 17.22 -11.47 -5.21
CA TYR A 121 15.99 -11.38 -6.00
C TYR A 121 15.38 -12.75 -6.25
N LEU A 122 16.17 -13.75 -6.70
CA LEU A 122 15.68 -15.11 -6.94
C LEU A 122 15.19 -15.78 -5.65
N SER A 123 15.89 -15.59 -4.54
CA SER A 123 15.46 -16.09 -3.23
C SER A 123 14.07 -15.60 -2.87
N VAL A 124 13.85 -14.27 -2.93
CA VAL A 124 12.55 -13.65 -2.58
C VAL A 124 11.46 -14.08 -3.54
N THR A 125 11.71 -14.03 -4.85
CA THR A 125 10.73 -14.37 -5.88
C THR A 125 10.29 -15.83 -5.77
N ASN A 126 11.20 -16.76 -5.50
CA ASN A 126 10.87 -18.17 -5.29
C ASN A 126 10.03 -18.38 -4.01
N GLN A 127 10.37 -17.71 -2.91
CA GLN A 127 9.62 -17.80 -1.66
C GLN A 127 8.21 -17.22 -1.81
N LEU A 128 8.07 -16.07 -2.45
CA LEU A 128 6.77 -15.46 -2.77
C LEU A 128 5.98 -16.38 -3.71
N GLY A 129 6.57 -16.83 -4.81
CA GLY A 129 5.92 -17.64 -5.84
C GLY A 129 5.35 -18.95 -5.29
N SER A 130 6.12 -19.63 -4.41
CA SER A 130 5.66 -20.89 -3.79
C SER A 130 4.40 -20.73 -2.91
N ARG A 131 4.06 -19.51 -2.49
CA ARG A 131 2.94 -19.18 -1.59
C ARG A 131 1.83 -18.40 -2.28
N TYR A 132 2.11 -17.76 -3.43
CA TYR A 132 1.29 -16.71 -4.01
C TYR A 132 -0.15 -17.12 -4.32
N ASP A 133 -0.35 -18.35 -4.81
CA ASP A 133 -1.68 -18.86 -5.17
C ASP A 133 -2.57 -19.12 -3.96
N SER A 134 -1.98 -19.36 -2.79
CA SER A 134 -2.72 -19.57 -1.54
C SER A 134 -3.15 -18.25 -0.86
N LEU A 135 -2.58 -17.11 -1.28
CA LEU A 135 -2.85 -15.81 -0.67
C LEU A 135 -4.21 -15.24 -1.10
N PRO A 136 -5.01 -14.75 -0.16
CA PRO A 136 -6.28 -14.09 -0.48
C PRO A 136 -6.08 -12.86 -1.34
N LYS A 137 -6.82 -12.79 -2.46
CA LYS A 137 -6.84 -11.66 -3.38
C LYS A 137 -8.14 -10.89 -3.27
N GLN A 138 -8.05 -9.57 -3.20
CA GLN A 138 -9.20 -8.65 -3.18
C GLN A 138 -8.80 -7.28 -3.75
N LEU A 139 -9.77 -6.38 -3.87
CA LEU A 139 -9.48 -4.97 -4.09
C LEU A 139 -8.70 -4.42 -2.90
N ILE A 140 -7.55 -3.79 -3.16
CA ILE A 140 -6.65 -3.17 -2.18
C ILE A 140 -6.45 -1.70 -2.49
N HIS A 141 -5.93 -0.93 -1.54
CA HIS A 141 -5.57 0.46 -1.72
C HIS A 141 -4.26 0.61 -2.50
N ARG A 142 -3.30 -0.25 -2.23
CA ARG A 142 -1.93 -0.32 -2.77
C ARG A 142 -0.98 0.81 -2.37
N ASP A 143 -1.46 1.82 -1.69
CA ASP A 143 -0.65 2.97 -1.25
C ASP A 143 -0.99 3.32 0.21
N VAL A 144 -0.82 2.33 1.09
CA VAL A 144 -1.20 2.42 2.50
C VAL A 144 -0.03 2.99 3.31
N HIS A 145 -0.03 4.30 3.51
CA HIS A 145 0.92 5.00 4.37
C HIS A 145 0.23 6.14 5.12
N PHE A 146 0.89 6.71 6.13
CA PHE A 146 0.28 7.79 6.94
C PHE A 146 -0.20 8.99 6.14
N GLY A 147 0.43 9.28 4.99
CA GLY A 147 0.00 10.35 4.09
C GLY A 147 -1.42 10.19 3.56
N ASN A 148 -1.91 8.95 3.49
CA ASN A 148 -3.22 8.60 2.93
C ASN A 148 -4.30 8.31 3.99
N PHE A 149 -3.96 8.52 5.28
CA PHE A 149 -4.90 8.45 6.41
C PHE A 149 -5.04 9.81 7.07
N LEU A 150 -6.28 10.22 7.31
CA LEU A 150 -6.57 11.47 8.00
C LEU A 150 -6.99 11.21 9.45
N PHE A 151 -6.54 12.08 10.33
CA PHE A 151 -6.85 12.05 11.76
C PHE A 151 -7.39 13.41 12.22
N LEU A 152 -8.47 13.39 12.98
CA LEU A 152 -9.09 14.55 13.61
C LEU A 152 -9.13 14.34 15.12
N ASN A 153 -8.48 15.22 15.88
CA ASN A 153 -8.39 15.11 17.35
C ASN A 153 -7.80 13.77 17.84
N GLY A 154 -6.89 13.17 17.05
CA GLY A 154 -6.25 11.88 17.36
C GLY A 154 -7.04 10.64 16.98
N GLU A 155 -8.25 10.80 16.41
CA GLU A 155 -9.06 9.70 15.91
C GLU A 155 -9.03 9.68 14.37
N PHE A 156 -9.09 8.47 13.81
CA PHE A 156 -9.15 8.29 12.35
C PHE A 156 -10.40 8.96 11.77
N SER A 157 -10.24 9.73 10.69
CA SER A 157 -11.33 10.50 10.07
C SER A 157 -11.55 10.23 8.58
N GLY A 158 -10.59 9.62 7.88
CA GLY A 158 -10.82 9.28 6.48
C GLY A 158 -9.61 8.74 5.73
N TYR A 159 -9.92 8.06 4.61
CA TYR A 159 -8.97 7.56 3.63
C TYR A 159 -8.93 8.48 2.42
N ILE A 160 -7.76 8.70 1.85
CA ILE A 160 -7.56 9.47 0.63
C ILE A 160 -6.65 8.73 -0.36
N ASP A 161 -6.65 9.18 -1.60
CA ASP A 161 -5.75 8.75 -2.66
C ASP A 161 -5.86 7.28 -3.09
N PHE A 162 -7.01 6.93 -3.64
CA PHE A 162 -7.29 5.59 -4.16
C PHE A 162 -6.80 5.36 -5.62
N ASP A 163 -5.92 6.22 -6.14
CA ASP A 163 -5.53 6.20 -7.56
C ASP A 163 -4.78 4.92 -7.96
N LEU A 164 -4.04 4.31 -7.04
CA LEU A 164 -3.32 3.06 -7.25
C LEU A 164 -4.13 1.80 -6.92
N SER A 165 -5.37 1.96 -6.44
CA SER A 165 -6.20 0.82 -6.05
C SER A 165 -6.39 -0.18 -7.19
N GLN A 166 -6.27 -1.46 -6.85
CA GLN A 166 -6.33 -2.59 -7.79
C GLN A 166 -6.68 -3.88 -7.05
N ARG A 167 -7.01 -4.94 -7.77
CA ARG A 167 -7.15 -6.25 -7.16
C ARG A 167 -5.79 -6.94 -7.09
N ASN A 168 -5.37 -7.33 -5.88
CA ASN A 168 -4.09 -7.99 -5.60
C ASN A 168 -4.18 -8.82 -4.30
N ILE A 169 -3.10 -9.45 -3.88
CA ILE A 169 -3.02 -10.09 -2.56
C ILE A 169 -3.27 -9.03 -1.47
N ARG A 170 -4.20 -9.33 -0.52
CA ARG A 170 -4.61 -8.29 0.44
C ARG A 170 -3.51 -7.90 1.43
N ILE A 171 -2.61 -8.85 1.71
CA ILE A 171 -1.50 -8.60 2.64
C ILE A 171 -0.48 -7.60 2.09
N PHE A 172 -0.56 -7.25 0.80
CA PHE A 172 0.27 -6.20 0.19
C PHE A 172 0.14 -4.88 0.97
N ASP A 173 -1.08 -4.43 1.27
CA ASP A 173 -1.30 -3.15 1.96
C ASP A 173 -0.69 -3.14 3.37
N LEU A 174 -0.75 -4.26 4.08
CA LEU A 174 -0.14 -4.40 5.40
C LEU A 174 1.40 -4.40 5.30
N GLY A 175 1.95 -5.16 4.37
CA GLY A 175 3.39 -5.20 4.10
C GLY A 175 3.93 -3.83 3.67
N TYR A 176 3.21 -3.14 2.78
CA TYR A 176 3.53 -1.78 2.34
C TYR A 176 3.59 -0.79 3.50
N PHE A 177 2.58 -0.83 4.39
CA PHE A 177 2.57 0.03 5.57
C PHE A 177 3.75 -0.23 6.50
N LEU A 178 4.03 -1.50 6.81
CA LEU A 178 5.10 -1.88 7.74
C LEU A 178 6.49 -1.56 7.19
N ALA A 179 6.77 -1.89 5.93
CA ALA A 179 8.04 -1.58 5.29
C ALA A 179 8.23 -0.06 5.14
N GLY A 180 7.19 0.67 4.73
CA GLY A 180 7.20 2.13 4.59
C GLY A 180 7.50 2.90 5.88
N LEU A 181 7.32 2.30 7.07
CA LEU A 181 7.75 2.91 8.34
C LEU A 181 9.28 3.06 8.43
N LEU A 182 10.04 2.24 7.70
CA LEU A 182 11.51 2.27 7.66
C LEU A 182 12.06 3.27 6.65
N ALA A 183 11.23 3.73 5.70
CA ALA A 183 11.65 4.65 4.65
C ALA A 183 12.13 6.00 5.23
N ARG A 184 13.14 6.60 4.60
CA ARG A 184 13.66 7.94 4.99
C ARG A 184 12.57 8.99 4.99
N GLU A 185 11.65 8.92 4.03
CA GLU A 185 10.52 9.86 3.92
C GLU A 185 9.57 9.80 5.12
N SER A 186 9.50 8.65 5.82
CA SER A 186 8.74 8.54 7.07
C SER A 186 9.26 9.46 8.17
N GLY A 187 10.55 9.80 8.13
CA GLY A 187 11.25 10.59 9.14
C GLY A 187 11.42 9.88 10.49
N MET A 188 11.05 8.59 10.59
CA MET A 188 10.90 7.92 11.88
C MET A 188 12.19 7.35 12.44
N LYS A 189 13.14 6.92 11.62
CA LYS A 189 14.42 6.31 12.04
C LYS A 189 14.20 5.25 13.13
N LEU A 190 13.41 4.22 12.81
CA LEU A 190 13.09 3.15 13.75
C LEU A 190 14.25 2.15 13.83
N GLU A 191 14.64 1.80 15.04
CA GLU A 191 15.53 0.68 15.32
C GLU A 191 14.75 -0.62 15.34
N GLU A 192 15.44 -1.74 15.20
CA GLU A 192 14.85 -3.08 15.06
C GLU A 192 13.80 -3.41 16.14
N ASP A 193 14.17 -3.31 17.42
CA ASP A 193 13.27 -3.63 18.54
C ASP A 193 12.02 -2.73 18.57
N GLU A 194 12.18 -1.47 18.20
CA GLU A 194 11.08 -0.52 18.16
C GLU A 194 10.14 -0.84 17.00
N TRP A 195 10.71 -1.11 15.82
CA TRP A 195 9.93 -1.48 14.65
C TRP A 195 9.19 -2.81 14.85
N LEU A 196 9.84 -3.84 15.41
CA LEU A 196 9.21 -5.12 15.71
C LEU A 196 8.01 -4.97 16.66
N ARG A 197 8.16 -4.17 17.73
CA ARG A 197 7.04 -3.88 18.64
C ARG A 197 5.88 -3.21 17.91
N ILE A 198 6.16 -2.20 17.08
CA ILE A 198 5.16 -1.51 16.27
C ILE A 198 4.48 -2.48 15.30
N ALA A 199 5.25 -3.33 14.62
CA ALA A 199 4.73 -4.33 13.69
C ALA A 199 3.78 -5.32 14.39
N CYS A 200 4.17 -5.84 15.56
CA CYS A 200 3.31 -6.71 16.37
C CYS A 200 2.00 -6.02 16.78
N ASP A 201 2.07 -4.75 17.21
CA ASP A 201 0.88 -3.97 17.56
C ASP A 201 -0.04 -3.75 16.34
N VAL A 202 0.51 -3.42 15.16
CA VAL A 202 -0.25 -3.24 13.91
C VAL A 202 -0.93 -4.55 13.50
N ILE A 203 -0.21 -5.67 13.53
CA ILE A 203 -0.75 -6.98 13.18
C ILE A 203 -1.86 -7.39 14.16
N SER A 204 -1.64 -7.22 15.45
CA SER A 204 -2.66 -7.49 16.48
C SER A 204 -3.91 -6.63 16.30
N GLY A 205 -3.73 -5.35 15.96
CA GLY A 205 -4.83 -4.46 15.63
C GLY A 205 -5.59 -4.90 14.36
N TYR A 206 -4.87 -5.32 13.32
CA TYR A 206 -5.50 -5.85 12.12
C TYR A 206 -6.33 -7.10 12.43
N GLU A 207 -5.76 -8.06 13.14
CA GLU A 207 -6.41 -9.33 13.50
C GLU A 207 -7.60 -9.15 14.45
N SER A 208 -7.68 -8.07 15.20
CA SER A 208 -8.85 -7.75 16.01
C SER A 208 -10.12 -7.47 15.18
N VAL A 209 -9.97 -7.20 13.88
CA VAL A 209 -11.05 -6.85 12.94
C VAL A 209 -11.21 -7.89 11.84
N ASP A 210 -10.12 -8.38 11.27
CA ASP A 210 -10.11 -9.33 10.15
C ASP A 210 -8.91 -10.28 10.28
N GLU A 211 -9.17 -11.56 10.48
CA GLU A 211 -8.14 -12.56 10.74
C GLU A 211 -7.21 -12.76 9.54
N LEU A 212 -5.91 -12.79 9.78
CA LEU A 212 -4.89 -13.19 8.82
C LEU A 212 -4.76 -14.71 8.80
N ARG A 213 -4.82 -15.31 7.61
CA ARG A 213 -4.58 -16.73 7.44
C ARG A 213 -3.12 -17.07 7.74
N ARG A 214 -2.85 -18.31 8.12
CA ARG A 214 -1.49 -18.79 8.37
C ARG A 214 -0.56 -18.54 7.16
N GLU A 215 -1.08 -18.73 5.94
CA GLU A 215 -0.35 -18.51 4.69
C GLU A 215 0.01 -17.03 4.51
N GLU A 216 -0.86 -16.11 4.93
CA GLU A 216 -0.58 -14.68 4.86
C GLU A 216 0.51 -14.26 5.84
N LYS A 217 0.45 -14.77 7.07
CA LYS A 217 1.49 -14.53 8.09
C LYS A 217 2.84 -15.03 7.61
N ALA A 218 2.90 -16.27 7.08
CA ALA A 218 4.12 -16.88 6.55
C ALA A 218 4.65 -16.22 5.26
N ALA A 219 3.84 -15.41 4.57
CA ALA A 219 4.25 -14.71 3.37
C ALA A 219 4.60 -13.23 3.61
N LEU A 220 4.24 -12.65 4.77
CA LEU A 220 4.33 -11.22 5.00
C LEU A 220 5.75 -10.67 4.80
N ILE A 221 6.78 -11.37 5.29
CA ILE A 221 8.17 -10.94 5.12
C ILE A 221 8.55 -10.88 3.64
N PHE A 222 8.24 -11.91 2.86
CA PHE A 222 8.56 -11.96 1.43
C PHE A 222 7.76 -10.96 0.62
N VAL A 223 6.55 -10.59 1.08
CA VAL A 223 5.76 -9.50 0.48
C VAL A 223 6.42 -8.15 0.77
N MET A 224 6.88 -7.88 2.00
CA MET A 224 7.61 -6.66 2.33
C MET A 224 8.91 -6.54 1.52
N GLU A 225 9.72 -7.61 1.47
CA GLU A 225 10.94 -7.67 0.67
C GLU A 225 10.66 -7.41 -0.83
N SER A 226 9.59 -8.03 -1.38
CA SER A 226 9.20 -7.82 -2.78
C SER A 226 8.74 -6.38 -3.05
N ILE A 227 8.08 -5.73 -2.10
CA ILE A 227 7.70 -4.32 -2.20
C ILE A 227 8.94 -3.43 -2.25
N GLU A 228 9.95 -3.70 -1.44
CA GLU A 228 11.17 -2.89 -1.45
C GLU A 228 12.00 -3.13 -2.73
N ILE A 229 12.04 -4.36 -3.25
CA ILE A 229 12.61 -4.66 -4.57
C ILE A 229 11.85 -3.93 -5.69
N LEU A 230 10.51 -3.86 -5.61
CA LEU A 230 9.67 -3.09 -6.54
C LEU A 230 10.04 -1.61 -6.48
N PHE A 231 10.19 -1.03 -5.29
CA PHE A 231 10.58 0.37 -5.15
C PHE A 231 11.99 0.64 -5.66
N ALA A 232 12.96 -0.23 -5.34
CA ALA A 232 14.31 -0.12 -5.89
C ALA A 232 14.27 -0.09 -7.44
N ALA A 233 13.54 -1.01 -8.07
CA ALA A 233 13.39 -1.04 -9.52
C ALA A 233 12.64 0.19 -10.07
N TYR A 234 11.60 0.66 -9.39
CA TYR A 234 10.85 1.86 -9.77
C TYR A 234 11.76 3.10 -9.76
N PHE A 235 12.52 3.30 -8.70
CA PHE A 235 13.41 4.45 -8.56
C PHE A 235 14.63 4.38 -9.50
N ILE A 236 15.10 3.19 -9.85
CA ILE A 236 16.08 3.01 -10.92
C ILE A 236 15.51 3.54 -12.25
N ARG A 237 14.27 3.19 -12.60
CA ARG A 237 13.61 3.65 -13.84
C ARG A 237 13.35 5.15 -13.88
N THR A 238 13.09 5.76 -12.74
CA THR A 238 12.84 7.19 -12.61
C THR A 238 14.12 7.99 -12.33
N GLU A 239 15.28 7.32 -12.36
CA GLU A 239 16.60 7.91 -12.14
C GLU A 239 16.77 8.57 -10.74
N ASP A 240 15.94 8.17 -9.77
CA ASP A 240 16.06 8.61 -8.37
C ASP A 240 16.95 7.65 -7.58
N ARG A 241 18.26 7.89 -7.68
CA ARG A 241 19.26 7.04 -7.03
C ARG A 241 19.13 7.00 -5.51
N ILE A 242 18.78 8.12 -4.87
CA ILE A 242 18.70 8.20 -3.42
C ILE A 242 17.56 7.31 -2.90
N CYS A 243 16.40 7.38 -3.53
CA CYS A 243 15.26 6.55 -3.18
C CYS A 243 15.48 5.06 -3.54
N ALA A 244 16.21 4.77 -4.63
CA ALA A 244 16.57 3.39 -4.97
C ALA A 244 17.52 2.77 -3.94
N GLU A 245 18.50 3.51 -3.43
CA GLU A 245 19.41 3.08 -2.36
C GLU A 245 18.64 2.92 -1.03
N ASP A 246 17.71 3.81 -0.70
CA ASP A 246 16.88 3.70 0.51
C ASP A 246 16.02 2.43 0.49
N ALA A 247 15.36 2.12 -0.62
CA ALA A 247 14.58 0.90 -0.76
C ALA A 247 15.45 -0.36 -0.61
N ALA A 248 16.66 -0.37 -1.18
CA ALA A 248 17.60 -1.47 -0.99
C ALA A 248 18.07 -1.60 0.46
N ASP A 249 18.34 -0.50 1.14
CA ASP A 249 18.70 -0.50 2.56
C ASP A 249 17.58 -1.09 3.43
N ILE A 250 16.31 -0.76 3.12
CA ILE A 250 15.14 -1.34 3.81
C ILE A 250 15.03 -2.83 3.52
N PHE A 251 15.17 -3.23 2.27
CA PHE A 251 15.19 -4.64 1.87
C PHE A 251 16.22 -5.45 2.68
N HIS A 252 17.46 -4.97 2.78
CA HIS A 252 18.51 -5.65 3.54
C HIS A 252 18.21 -5.71 5.04
N LYS A 253 17.66 -4.63 5.63
CA LYS A 253 17.21 -4.65 7.03
C LYS A 253 16.13 -5.70 7.28
N LEU A 254 15.12 -5.81 6.40
CA LEU A 254 14.06 -6.80 6.53
C LEU A 254 14.63 -8.22 6.47
N ARG A 255 15.59 -8.50 5.59
CA ARG A 255 16.29 -9.78 5.53
C ARG A 255 17.09 -10.09 6.79
N ASP A 256 17.84 -9.11 7.30
CA ASP A 256 18.61 -9.27 8.53
C ASP A 256 17.71 -9.57 9.74
N TRP A 257 16.47 -9.07 9.72
CA TRP A 257 15.49 -9.23 10.79
C TRP A 257 14.52 -10.41 10.58
N GLU A 258 14.61 -11.15 9.48
CA GLU A 258 13.66 -12.20 9.05
C GLU A 258 13.29 -13.16 10.19
N GLU A 259 14.26 -13.76 10.86
CA GLU A 259 14.02 -14.71 11.95
C GLU A 259 13.24 -14.10 13.13
N ARG A 260 13.45 -12.81 13.40
CA ARG A 260 12.77 -12.11 14.49
C ARG A 260 11.37 -11.69 14.07
N ILE A 261 11.19 -11.28 12.82
CA ILE A 261 9.89 -10.97 12.25
C ILE A 261 9.00 -12.22 12.27
N GLU A 262 9.50 -13.36 11.84
CA GLU A 262 8.74 -14.62 11.88
C GLU A 262 8.33 -15.03 13.31
N LYS A 263 9.17 -14.78 14.31
CA LYS A 263 8.85 -15.06 15.72
C LYS A 263 7.81 -14.11 16.31
N CYS A 264 7.67 -12.90 15.76
CA CYS A 264 6.64 -11.92 16.17
C CYS A 264 5.28 -12.16 15.52
N LEU A 265 5.22 -12.97 14.46
CA LEU A 265 3.98 -13.29 13.76
C LEU A 265 3.37 -14.56 14.39
N PRO A 266 2.35 -14.42 15.25
CA PRO A 266 1.76 -15.54 15.99
C PRO A 266 1.09 -16.58 15.08
#